data_8199c0d9eb0d599787f85ebe776c2e8b
#
_entry.id   8199c0d9eb0d599787f85ebe776c2e8b
#
_cell.length_a   1.000
_cell.length_b   1.000
_cell.length_c   1.000
_cell.angle_alpha   90.00
_cell.angle_beta   90.00
_cell.angle_gamma   90.00
#
_symmetry.space_group_name_H-M   'P 1'
#
loop_
_entity.id
_entity.type
_entity.pdbx_description
1 polymer ?
#
loop_
_entity_poly.entity_id
_entity_poly.type
_entity_poly.pdbx_seq_one_letter_code
_entity_poly.pdbx_strand_id
1 'polypeptide(L)'
;VFLFFFTALCFAQQPTFSLKKLWSEDYNPERLESIRSMKNGNQYTALEKVDSSQTSIKRYDFGKPNDAVTLFSTSDYSEINTFSGYSFSKNEEKILLETATDQIYRRSKQAIYWIFDMRTKDLQKVSDAKIQEPLFSPDGSKVAYVYRRNLFIKELVTNNVIQITFDGDYKTISGITDWVYEEEFGFVRAFDWSPDSSEIVYMRFDESKVPIFSMDIYGKDVYQFPYQFRYPKAGEENSEVTLHRFTIESRKKDKINFEG
;
A
#
# COMPACT_ATOMS: atom_id res chain seq x y z
N VAL A 1 -55.95 -46.54 -34.18
CA VAL A 1 -55.18 -45.86 -33.11
C VAL A 1 -53.95 -45.24 -33.77
N PHE A 2 -53.96 -43.88 -33.92
CA PHE A 2 -52.77 -43.15 -34.44
C PHE A 2 -51.97 -42.69 -33.22
N LEU A 3 -50.70 -43.13 -33.11
CA LEU A 3 -49.75 -42.71 -32.10
C LEU A 3 -48.97 -41.50 -32.66
N PHE A 4 -49.23 -40.30 -32.11
CA PHE A 4 -48.43 -39.10 -32.40
C PHE A 4 -47.17 -39.11 -31.55
N PHE A 5 -45.98 -39.25 -32.16
CA PHE A 5 -44.70 -39.03 -31.49
C PHE A 5 -44.41 -37.53 -31.50
N PHE A 6 -44.47 -36.90 -30.35
CA PHE A 6 -43.97 -35.53 -30.14
C PHE A 6 -42.48 -35.60 -29.86
N THR A 7 -41.61 -35.29 -30.82
CA THR A 7 -40.19 -35.08 -30.57
C THR A 7 -39.98 -33.65 -30.07
N ALA A 8 -39.77 -33.46 -28.77
CA ALA A 8 -39.33 -32.22 -28.22
C ALA A 8 -37.84 -32.01 -28.57
N LEU A 9 -37.54 -31.11 -29.51
CA LEU A 9 -36.20 -30.65 -29.77
C LEU A 9 -35.76 -29.72 -28.64
N CYS A 10 -35.02 -30.23 -27.62
CA CYS A 10 -34.34 -29.43 -26.63
C CYS A 10 -33.12 -28.74 -27.33
N PHE A 11 -33.28 -27.46 -27.66
CA PHE A 11 -32.13 -26.62 -27.98
C PHE A 11 -31.45 -26.24 -26.68
N ALA A 12 -30.40 -26.96 -26.34
CA ALA A 12 -29.48 -26.48 -25.31
C ALA A 12 -28.73 -25.26 -25.90
N GLN A 13 -29.15 -24.06 -25.52
CA GLN A 13 -28.36 -22.86 -25.78
C GLN A 13 -27.08 -22.95 -24.96
N GLN A 14 -25.99 -23.33 -25.60
CA GLN A 14 -24.68 -23.18 -24.99
C GLN A 14 -24.41 -21.66 -24.84
N PRO A 15 -23.98 -21.20 -23.67
CA PRO A 15 -23.62 -19.81 -23.47
C PRO A 15 -22.48 -19.47 -24.46
N THR A 16 -22.76 -18.56 -25.38
CA THR A 16 -21.78 -18.14 -26.40
C THR A 16 -20.69 -17.32 -25.72
N PHE A 17 -19.52 -17.90 -25.59
CA PHE A 17 -18.32 -17.21 -25.16
C PHE A 17 -17.92 -16.21 -26.24
N SER A 18 -17.83 -14.92 -25.92
CA SER A 18 -17.43 -13.89 -26.86
C SER A 18 -16.40 -12.94 -26.23
N LEU A 19 -15.53 -12.36 -27.06
CA LEU A 19 -14.56 -11.36 -26.59
C LEU A 19 -15.24 -10.17 -25.88
N LYS A 20 -16.39 -9.74 -26.40
CA LYS A 20 -17.17 -8.66 -25.76
C LYS A 20 -17.59 -9.03 -24.34
N LYS A 21 -18.09 -10.26 -24.12
CA LYS A 21 -18.48 -10.75 -22.80
C LYS A 21 -17.27 -10.98 -21.89
N LEU A 22 -16.13 -11.43 -22.45
CA LEU A 22 -14.91 -11.62 -21.68
C LEU A 22 -14.39 -10.32 -21.07
N TRP A 23 -14.53 -9.21 -21.79
CA TRP A 23 -14.12 -7.87 -21.35
C TRP A 23 -15.26 -7.04 -20.75
N SER A 24 -16.45 -7.61 -20.63
CA SER A 24 -17.54 -7.04 -19.85
C SER A 24 -17.48 -7.51 -18.39
N GLU A 25 -18.29 -6.91 -17.54
CA GLU A 25 -18.39 -7.31 -16.13
C GLU A 25 -19.15 -8.63 -15.94
N ASP A 26 -19.74 -9.22 -17.02
CA ASP A 26 -20.57 -10.43 -17.00
C ASP A 26 -19.88 -11.66 -16.39
N TYR A 27 -18.54 -11.71 -16.41
CA TYR A 27 -17.74 -12.82 -15.88
C TYR A 27 -16.90 -12.42 -14.66
N ASN A 28 -17.11 -11.23 -14.08
CA ASN A 28 -16.43 -10.87 -12.86
C ASN A 28 -16.94 -11.74 -11.72
N PRO A 29 -16.07 -12.53 -11.06
CA PRO A 29 -16.52 -13.31 -9.90
C PRO A 29 -16.89 -12.36 -8.76
N GLU A 30 -17.92 -12.73 -8.00
CA GLU A 30 -18.11 -12.12 -6.69
C GLU A 30 -16.86 -12.37 -5.85
N ARG A 31 -16.25 -11.28 -5.38
CA ARG A 31 -15.05 -11.34 -4.54
C ARG A 31 -15.43 -11.01 -3.13
N LEU A 32 -14.95 -11.83 -2.21
CA LEU A 32 -14.98 -11.45 -0.80
C LEU A 32 -14.11 -10.21 -0.62
N GLU A 33 -14.69 -9.14 -0.10
CA GLU A 33 -13.92 -7.93 0.27
C GLU A 33 -12.87 -8.30 1.32
N SER A 34 -11.72 -7.60 1.27
CA SER A 34 -10.64 -7.85 2.21
C SER A 34 -11.08 -7.55 3.64
N ILE A 35 -11.22 -8.57 4.45
CA ILE A 35 -11.51 -8.44 5.88
C ILE A 35 -10.21 -8.32 6.68
N ARG A 36 -10.26 -7.56 7.78
CA ARG A 36 -9.15 -7.40 8.72
C ARG A 36 -9.61 -7.68 10.12
N SER A 37 -9.06 -8.70 10.76
CA SER A 37 -9.33 -9.00 12.16
C SER A 37 -8.86 -7.86 13.06
N MET A 38 -9.68 -7.53 14.06
CA MET A 38 -9.30 -6.60 15.12
C MET A 38 -8.62 -7.34 16.27
N LYS A 39 -7.85 -6.62 17.07
CA LYS A 39 -7.04 -7.18 18.16
C LYS A 39 -7.83 -7.91 19.22
N ASN A 40 -9.08 -7.52 19.44
CA ASN A 40 -9.95 -8.18 20.41
C ASN A 40 -10.33 -9.64 20.02
N GLY A 41 -10.01 -10.07 18.78
CA GLY A 41 -10.26 -11.41 18.27
C GLY A 41 -11.72 -11.74 17.97
N ASN A 42 -12.65 -10.89 18.33
CA ASN A 42 -14.08 -11.11 18.15
C ASN A 42 -14.70 -10.29 17.01
N GLN A 43 -13.94 -9.33 16.49
CA GLN A 43 -14.39 -8.37 15.49
C GLN A 43 -13.45 -8.33 14.30
N TYR A 44 -14.00 -7.91 13.19
CA TYR A 44 -13.27 -7.63 11.96
C TYR A 44 -13.78 -6.35 11.31
N THR A 45 -12.98 -5.79 10.42
CA THR A 45 -13.39 -4.66 9.60
C THR A 45 -13.33 -5.04 8.13
N ALA A 46 -14.21 -4.44 7.35
CA ALA A 46 -14.24 -4.54 5.89
C ALA A 46 -14.35 -3.14 5.28
N LEU A 47 -13.78 -3.03 4.07
CA LEU A 47 -13.93 -1.85 3.23
C LEU A 47 -15.19 -2.07 2.38
N GLU A 48 -16.13 -1.15 2.46
CA GLU A 48 -17.33 -1.17 1.63
C GLU A 48 -17.37 0.02 0.68
N LYS A 49 -17.59 -0.28 -0.59
CA LYS A 49 -17.89 0.71 -1.61
C LYS A 49 -19.39 0.78 -1.78
N VAL A 50 -19.97 1.92 -1.44
CA VAL A 50 -21.42 2.14 -1.61
C VAL A 50 -21.71 2.45 -3.09
N ASP A 51 -20.85 3.25 -3.70
CA ASP A 51 -20.85 3.57 -5.13
C ASP A 51 -19.45 4.02 -5.58
N SER A 52 -19.33 4.57 -6.78
CA SER A 52 -18.05 5.09 -7.31
C SER A 52 -17.51 6.30 -6.53
N SER A 53 -18.32 6.95 -5.70
CA SER A 53 -17.99 8.20 -5.00
C SER A 53 -17.92 8.06 -3.48
N GLN A 54 -18.35 6.92 -2.92
CA GLN A 54 -18.44 6.73 -1.48
C GLN A 54 -17.82 5.42 -1.03
N THR A 55 -16.91 5.49 -0.07
CA THR A 55 -16.23 4.35 0.53
C THR A 55 -16.31 4.45 2.05
N SER A 56 -16.56 3.34 2.73
CA SER A 56 -16.62 3.27 4.19
C SER A 56 -15.82 2.10 4.76
N ILE A 57 -15.40 2.24 6.01
CA ILE A 57 -14.85 1.15 6.82
C ILE A 57 -15.91 0.78 7.84
N LYS A 58 -16.38 -0.46 7.77
CA LYS A 58 -17.33 -0.99 8.75
C LYS A 58 -16.68 -2.05 9.61
N ARG A 59 -17.07 -2.07 10.87
CA ARG A 59 -16.69 -3.07 11.87
C ARG A 59 -17.86 -4.01 12.10
N TYR A 60 -17.57 -5.29 12.13
CA TYR A 60 -18.49 -6.40 12.35
C TYR A 60 -18.07 -7.24 13.54
N ASP A 61 -19.01 -7.87 14.20
CA ASP A 61 -18.77 -8.91 15.18
C ASP A 61 -18.93 -10.27 14.51
N PHE A 62 -17.99 -11.21 14.72
CA PHE A 62 -18.08 -12.55 14.14
C PHE A 62 -19.34 -13.31 14.59
N GLY A 63 -19.83 -13.05 15.80
CA GLY A 63 -21.06 -13.62 16.31
C GLY A 63 -22.35 -12.93 15.81
N LYS A 64 -22.23 -11.72 15.23
CA LYS A 64 -23.35 -10.91 14.75
C LYS A 64 -22.99 -10.18 13.45
N PRO A 65 -22.80 -10.91 12.34
CA PRO A 65 -22.30 -10.34 11.08
C PRO A 65 -23.25 -9.34 10.41
N ASN A 66 -24.50 -9.25 10.85
CA ASN A 66 -25.48 -8.30 10.32
C ASN A 66 -25.48 -6.94 11.06
N ASP A 67 -24.81 -6.85 12.22
CA ASP A 67 -24.76 -5.64 13.04
C ASP A 67 -23.47 -4.87 12.75
N ALA A 68 -23.46 -4.12 11.65
CA ALA A 68 -22.29 -3.32 11.23
C ALA A 68 -22.24 -1.97 11.94
N VAL A 69 -21.04 -1.56 12.35
CA VAL A 69 -20.76 -0.22 12.88
C VAL A 69 -19.81 0.49 11.94
N THR A 70 -20.23 1.64 11.39
CA THR A 70 -19.35 2.47 10.56
C THR A 70 -18.30 3.14 11.43
N LEU A 71 -17.02 2.87 11.12
CA LEU A 71 -15.86 3.52 11.78
C LEU A 71 -15.46 4.80 11.08
N PHE A 72 -15.51 4.78 9.74
CA PHE A 72 -15.19 5.92 8.87
C PHE A 72 -16.03 5.84 7.60
N SER A 73 -16.49 7.01 7.11
CA SER A 73 -17.15 7.12 5.80
C SER A 73 -16.68 8.39 5.11
N THR A 74 -16.40 8.30 3.81
CA THR A 74 -16.05 9.48 3.01
C THR A 74 -17.20 10.47 2.85
N SER A 75 -18.46 10.05 3.10
CA SER A 75 -19.61 10.96 3.11
C SER A 75 -19.55 12.05 4.18
N ASP A 76 -18.76 11.82 5.23
CA ASP A 76 -18.67 12.71 6.38
C ASP A 76 -17.53 13.74 6.23
N TYR A 77 -16.72 13.62 5.16
CA TYR A 77 -15.52 14.43 4.93
C TYR A 77 -15.43 14.88 3.48
N SER A 78 -15.35 16.19 3.25
CA SER A 78 -15.24 16.77 1.90
C SER A 78 -13.87 16.60 1.25
N GLU A 79 -12.85 16.30 2.06
CA GLU A 79 -11.45 16.22 1.64
C GLU A 79 -11.10 14.89 0.93
N ILE A 80 -11.90 13.84 1.15
CA ILE A 80 -11.69 12.51 0.59
C ILE A 80 -12.99 12.00 -0.04
N ASN A 81 -12.94 11.71 -1.33
CA ASN A 81 -14.08 11.09 -2.02
C ASN A 81 -14.05 9.57 -1.92
N THR A 82 -12.89 8.97 -2.14
CA THR A 82 -12.69 7.51 -2.08
C THR A 82 -11.31 7.19 -1.55
N PHE A 83 -11.14 5.97 -1.03
CA PHE A 83 -9.83 5.43 -0.65
C PHE A 83 -9.73 3.95 -1.08
N SER A 84 -8.52 3.50 -1.38
CA SER A 84 -8.25 2.16 -1.91
C SER A 84 -7.80 1.17 -0.85
N GLY A 85 -7.36 1.65 0.31
CA GLY A 85 -6.85 0.81 1.38
C GLY A 85 -6.80 1.56 2.71
N TYR A 86 -6.67 0.79 3.79
CA TYR A 86 -6.52 1.34 5.14
C TYR A 86 -5.68 0.43 6.02
N SER A 87 -5.13 1.01 7.09
CA SER A 87 -4.49 0.27 8.19
C SER A 87 -4.72 0.98 9.51
N PHE A 88 -4.65 0.23 10.62
CA PHE A 88 -4.81 0.78 11.95
C PHE A 88 -3.46 1.08 12.61
N SER A 89 -3.46 2.05 13.53
CA SER A 89 -2.41 2.17 14.55
C SER A 89 -2.41 0.94 15.47
N LYS A 90 -1.30 0.71 16.18
CA LYS A 90 -1.16 -0.47 17.05
C LYS A 90 -2.23 -0.58 18.12
N ASN A 91 -2.76 0.52 18.65
CA ASN A 91 -3.88 0.58 19.61
C ASN A 91 -5.26 0.64 18.97
N GLU A 92 -5.34 0.59 17.62
CA GLU A 92 -6.59 0.69 16.84
C GLU A 92 -7.40 1.98 17.07
N GLU A 93 -6.77 3.06 17.54
CA GLU A 93 -7.42 4.36 17.74
C GLU A 93 -7.33 5.27 16.51
N LYS A 94 -6.39 5.00 15.59
CA LYS A 94 -6.21 5.77 14.37
C LYS A 94 -6.24 4.87 13.15
N ILE A 95 -6.72 5.44 12.04
CA ILE A 95 -6.78 4.78 10.75
C ILE A 95 -5.93 5.56 9.75
N LEU A 96 -5.04 4.87 9.06
CA LEU A 96 -4.34 5.37 7.91
C LEU A 96 -5.13 5.01 6.66
N LEU A 97 -5.52 5.99 5.86
CA LEU A 97 -6.32 5.85 4.62
C LEU A 97 -5.43 6.12 3.42
N GLU A 98 -5.53 5.29 2.40
CA GLU A 98 -4.75 5.37 1.16
C GLU A 98 -5.61 5.93 0.02
N THR A 99 -5.18 7.05 -0.60
CA THR A 99 -5.89 7.71 -1.70
C THR A 99 -4.95 8.05 -2.85
N ALA A 100 -5.47 8.24 -4.03
CA ALA A 100 -4.74 8.70 -5.22
C ALA A 100 -3.46 7.88 -5.50
N THR A 101 -3.58 6.55 -5.44
CA THR A 101 -2.47 5.60 -5.54
C THR A 101 -1.94 5.51 -6.96
N ASP A 102 -0.60 5.58 -7.10
CA ASP A 102 0.13 5.21 -8.31
C ASP A 102 0.96 3.95 -8.02
N GLN A 103 0.85 2.95 -8.87
CA GLN A 103 1.70 1.77 -8.83
C GLN A 103 3.08 2.10 -9.40
N ILE A 104 4.15 1.63 -8.75
CA ILE A 104 5.54 1.80 -9.19
C ILE A 104 6.04 0.51 -9.83
N TYR A 105 6.13 -0.57 -9.05
CA TYR A 105 6.44 -1.92 -9.49
C TYR A 105 5.32 -2.88 -9.07
N ARG A 106 5.61 -4.15 -8.96
CA ARG A 106 4.60 -5.17 -8.61
C ARG A 106 3.96 -4.94 -7.23
N ARG A 107 4.74 -4.49 -6.25
CA ARG A 107 4.30 -4.29 -4.86
C ARG A 107 4.40 -2.84 -4.42
N SER A 108 5.44 -2.15 -4.87
CA SER A 108 5.69 -0.76 -4.50
C SER A 108 4.69 0.18 -5.15
N LYS A 109 4.24 1.15 -4.36
CA LYS A 109 3.28 2.18 -4.75
C LYS A 109 3.57 3.47 -4.01
N GLN A 110 3.07 4.57 -4.55
CA GLN A 110 3.02 5.85 -3.86
C GLN A 110 1.59 6.37 -3.83
N ALA A 111 1.21 7.01 -2.75
CA ALA A 111 -0.15 7.51 -2.58
C ALA A 111 -0.20 8.74 -1.67
N ILE A 112 -1.33 9.45 -1.69
CA ILE A 112 -1.66 10.41 -0.65
C ILE A 112 -2.28 9.64 0.51
N TYR A 113 -1.71 9.81 1.69
CA TYR A 113 -2.20 9.15 2.89
C TYR A 113 -2.79 10.15 3.87
N TRP A 114 -3.91 9.74 4.48
CA TRP A 114 -4.61 10.49 5.50
C TRP A 114 -4.66 9.70 6.79
N ILE A 115 -4.67 10.40 7.91
CA ILE A 115 -4.84 9.83 9.25
C ILE A 115 -6.19 10.29 9.76
N PHE A 116 -7.01 9.34 10.13
CA PHE A 116 -8.26 9.57 10.84
C PHE A 116 -8.11 9.15 12.29
N ASP A 117 -8.32 10.08 13.23
CA ASP A 117 -8.38 9.78 14.67
C ASP A 117 -9.82 9.45 15.04
N MET A 118 -10.06 8.19 15.45
CA MET A 118 -11.41 7.70 15.74
C MET A 118 -12.02 8.33 17.01
N ARG A 119 -11.19 8.87 17.89
CA ARG A 119 -11.64 9.50 19.13
C ARG A 119 -12.05 10.96 18.90
N THR A 120 -11.22 11.75 18.24
CA THR A 120 -11.48 13.19 17.98
C THR A 120 -12.28 13.42 16.71
N LYS A 121 -12.31 12.43 15.80
CA LYS A 121 -12.88 12.51 14.45
C LYS A 121 -12.12 13.46 13.52
N ASP A 122 -10.89 13.81 13.89
CA ASP A 122 -10.04 14.64 13.04
C ASP A 122 -9.47 13.84 11.88
N LEU A 123 -9.39 14.50 10.73
CA LEU A 123 -8.79 13.97 9.50
C LEU A 123 -7.63 14.87 9.09
N GLN A 124 -6.42 14.29 8.94
CA GLN A 124 -5.24 15.06 8.52
C GLN A 124 -4.41 14.28 7.50
N LYS A 125 -3.77 14.98 6.58
CA LYS A 125 -2.79 14.37 5.67
C LYS A 125 -1.49 14.02 6.40
N VAL A 126 -0.87 12.91 6.00
CA VAL A 126 0.53 12.62 6.38
C VAL A 126 1.46 13.60 5.66
N SER A 127 1.25 13.79 4.36
CA SER A 127 2.01 14.69 3.49
C SER A 127 1.12 15.19 2.36
N ASP A 128 1.39 16.38 1.82
CA ASP A 128 0.73 16.88 0.61
C ASP A 128 1.24 16.21 -0.67
N ALA A 129 2.43 15.62 -0.61
CA ALA A 129 2.99 14.82 -1.70
C ALA A 129 2.60 13.35 -1.55
N LYS A 130 2.61 12.60 -2.66
CA LYS A 130 2.53 11.13 -2.62
C LYS A 130 3.77 10.57 -1.95
N ILE A 131 3.56 9.68 -1.00
CA ILE A 131 4.59 9.03 -0.17
C ILE A 131 4.48 7.52 -0.27
N GLN A 132 5.52 6.82 0.18
CA GLN A 132 5.59 5.37 0.19
C GLN A 132 5.70 4.83 1.61
N GLU A 133 5.12 3.66 1.84
CA GLU A 133 5.26 2.84 3.04
C GLU A 133 5.02 3.56 4.38
N PRO A 134 3.97 4.39 4.54
CA PRO A 134 3.72 5.01 5.83
C PRO A 134 3.41 3.97 6.92
N LEU A 135 4.01 4.15 8.10
CA LEU A 135 3.87 3.26 9.25
C LEU A 135 3.75 4.06 10.54
N PHE A 136 2.69 3.81 11.30
CA PHE A 136 2.55 4.37 12.65
C PHE A 136 3.65 3.87 13.58
N SER A 137 4.13 4.76 14.46
CA SER A 137 4.90 4.32 15.63
C SER A 137 4.03 3.46 16.56
N PRO A 138 4.63 2.52 17.32
CA PRO A 138 3.88 1.65 18.24
C PRO A 138 2.97 2.38 19.23
N ASP A 139 3.36 3.60 19.68
CA ASP A 139 2.57 4.46 20.53
C ASP A 139 1.48 5.26 19.79
N GLY A 140 1.45 5.21 18.46
CA GLY A 140 0.49 5.92 17.61
C GLY A 140 0.66 7.44 17.57
N SER A 141 1.79 7.98 18.08
CA SER A 141 2.05 9.42 18.12
C SER A 141 2.73 9.96 16.85
N LYS A 142 3.32 9.09 16.06
CA LYS A 142 4.11 9.45 14.87
C LYS A 142 3.79 8.54 13.68
N VAL A 143 4.15 9.00 12.48
CA VAL A 143 4.16 8.18 11.25
C VAL A 143 5.51 8.36 10.58
N ALA A 144 6.20 7.23 10.31
CA ALA A 144 7.37 7.22 9.44
C ALA A 144 6.94 6.90 8.01
N TYR A 145 7.62 7.46 7.02
CA TYR A 145 7.31 7.28 5.61
C TYR A 145 8.51 7.60 4.73
N VAL A 146 8.48 7.15 3.49
CA VAL A 146 9.51 7.48 2.49
C VAL A 146 8.95 8.45 1.45
N TYR A 147 9.71 9.48 1.18
CA TYR A 147 9.46 10.45 0.12
C TYR A 147 10.76 10.74 -0.64
N ARG A 148 10.72 10.63 -1.96
CA ARG A 148 11.88 10.83 -2.83
C ARG A 148 13.11 10.06 -2.34
N ARG A 149 12.91 8.76 -2.05
CA ARG A 149 13.98 7.84 -1.58
C ARG A 149 14.64 8.21 -0.26
N ASN A 150 14.05 9.12 0.51
CA ASN A 150 14.48 9.51 1.85
C ASN A 150 13.44 9.18 2.90
N LEU A 151 13.90 8.82 4.10
CA LEU A 151 13.07 8.46 5.25
C LEU A 151 12.73 9.72 6.08
N PHE A 152 11.47 9.83 6.46
CA PHE A 152 10.90 10.92 7.24
C PHE A 152 10.06 10.40 8.40
N ILE A 153 9.89 11.24 9.42
CA ILE A 153 8.92 11.06 10.50
C ILE A 153 8.03 12.30 10.58
N LYS A 154 6.72 12.11 10.70
CA LYS A 154 5.77 13.14 11.09
C LYS A 154 5.27 12.89 12.50
N GLU A 155 5.37 13.89 13.36
CA GLU A 155 4.72 13.92 14.67
C GLU A 155 3.27 14.41 14.53
N LEU A 156 2.31 13.64 15.03
CA LEU A 156 0.90 13.87 14.72
C LEU A 156 0.26 15.01 15.49
N VAL A 157 0.76 15.31 16.69
CA VAL A 157 0.23 16.39 17.54
C VAL A 157 0.79 17.75 17.12
N THR A 158 2.10 17.82 16.90
CA THR A 158 2.80 19.07 16.56
C THR A 158 2.80 19.37 15.07
N ASN A 159 2.50 18.37 14.23
CA ASN A 159 2.68 18.39 12.77
C ASN A 159 4.15 18.59 12.32
N ASN A 160 5.12 18.49 13.23
CA ASN A 160 6.52 18.56 12.86
C ASN A 160 6.92 17.39 11.98
N VAL A 161 7.76 17.69 10.99
CA VAL A 161 8.37 16.69 10.10
C VAL A 161 9.87 16.66 10.33
N ILE A 162 10.39 15.48 10.63
CA ILE A 162 11.82 15.20 10.80
C ILE A 162 12.28 14.42 9.58
N GLN A 163 13.21 14.96 8.81
CA GLN A 163 13.89 14.23 7.76
C GLN A 163 15.07 13.47 8.37
N ILE A 164 15.09 12.12 8.18
CA ILE A 164 16.14 11.25 8.73
C ILE A 164 17.31 11.14 7.76
N THR A 165 17.05 10.91 6.47
CA THR A 165 18.08 10.75 5.45
C THR A 165 18.02 11.86 4.42
N PHE A 166 19.17 12.22 3.81
CA PHE A 166 19.29 13.39 2.91
C PHE A 166 20.00 13.05 1.60
N ASP A 167 20.43 11.81 1.44
CA ASP A 167 21.24 11.32 0.33
C ASP A 167 20.45 10.47 -0.67
N GLY A 168 19.11 10.42 -0.51
CA GLY A 168 18.23 9.75 -1.46
C GLY A 168 18.24 10.43 -2.82
N ASP A 169 18.70 9.70 -3.83
CA ASP A 169 18.78 10.13 -5.23
C ASP A 169 18.53 8.93 -6.17
N TYR A 170 18.96 9.05 -7.44
CA TYR A 170 18.81 7.97 -8.42
C TYR A 170 19.74 6.76 -8.19
N LYS A 171 20.67 6.84 -7.21
CA LYS A 171 21.62 5.77 -6.83
C LYS A 171 21.42 5.29 -5.40
N THR A 172 20.77 6.06 -4.56
CA THR A 172 20.65 5.78 -3.14
C THR A 172 19.20 5.76 -2.70
N ILE A 173 18.84 4.73 -1.97
CA ILE A 173 17.50 4.54 -1.42
C ILE A 173 17.63 4.31 0.09
N SER A 174 16.75 4.93 0.88
CA SER A 174 16.65 4.68 2.33
C SER A 174 15.22 4.42 2.73
N GLY A 175 14.99 3.33 3.49
CA GLY A 175 13.68 2.99 4.07
C GLY A 175 12.71 2.26 3.16
N ILE A 176 13.03 2.11 1.87
CA ILE A 176 12.36 1.18 0.94
C ILE A 176 13.42 0.41 0.18
N THR A 177 13.02 -0.72 -0.42
CA THR A 177 13.91 -1.60 -1.16
C THR A 177 14.18 -1.11 -2.58
N ASP A 178 15.25 -1.63 -3.17
CA ASP A 178 15.48 -1.60 -4.60
C ASP A 178 14.60 -2.64 -5.33
N TRP A 179 14.73 -2.71 -6.66
CA TRP A 179 13.95 -3.61 -7.48
C TRP A 179 14.17 -5.10 -7.14
N VAL A 180 15.43 -5.49 -6.88
CA VAL A 180 15.78 -6.90 -6.59
C VAL A 180 15.14 -7.36 -5.28
N TYR A 181 15.25 -6.57 -4.23
CA TYR A 181 14.66 -6.92 -2.93
C TYR A 181 13.13 -6.92 -2.96
N GLU A 182 12.50 -6.06 -3.77
CA GLU A 182 11.06 -6.10 -3.98
C GLU A 182 10.62 -7.38 -4.68
N GLU A 183 11.27 -7.74 -5.79
CA GLU A 183 10.84 -8.86 -6.63
C GLU A 183 11.26 -10.21 -6.08
N GLU A 184 12.50 -10.36 -5.60
CA GLU A 184 13.06 -11.64 -5.18
C GLU A 184 12.77 -11.95 -3.71
N PHE A 185 12.81 -10.95 -2.83
CA PHE A 185 12.55 -11.14 -1.40
C PHE A 185 11.14 -10.75 -0.96
N GLY A 186 10.36 -10.11 -1.81
CA GLY A 186 8.93 -9.92 -1.66
C GLY A 186 8.50 -8.84 -0.66
N PHE A 187 9.36 -7.86 -0.34
CA PHE A 187 9.02 -6.76 0.55
C PHE A 187 9.42 -5.41 -0.04
N VAL A 188 8.78 -4.33 0.40
CA VAL A 188 9.04 -2.95 -0.04
C VAL A 188 9.55 -2.10 1.12
N ARG A 189 8.85 -2.14 2.28
CA ARG A 189 9.25 -1.35 3.44
C ARG A 189 10.52 -1.90 4.05
N ALA A 190 11.56 -1.08 4.07
CA ALA A 190 12.88 -1.41 4.58
C ALA A 190 13.22 -0.59 5.85
N PHE A 191 12.24 -0.33 6.70
CA PHE A 191 12.40 0.27 8.02
C PHE A 191 11.36 -0.27 8.99
N ASP A 192 11.67 -0.17 10.28
CA ASP A 192 10.72 -0.47 11.35
C ASP A 192 11.03 0.34 12.62
N TRP A 193 10.04 0.47 13.48
CA TRP A 193 10.12 1.14 14.75
C TRP A 193 10.63 0.22 15.87
N SER A 194 11.38 0.78 16.83
CA SER A 194 11.57 0.11 18.11
C SER A 194 10.22 -0.02 18.85
N PRO A 195 10.04 -1.07 19.68
CA PRO A 195 8.79 -1.31 20.40
C PRO A 195 8.32 -0.16 21.29
N ASP A 196 9.24 0.65 21.78
CA ASP A 196 9.02 1.84 22.63
C ASP A 196 8.86 3.14 21.84
N SER A 197 8.90 3.09 20.50
CA SER A 197 8.78 4.24 19.61
C SER A 197 9.92 5.27 19.73
N SER A 198 11.05 4.91 20.33
CA SER A 198 12.21 5.79 20.53
C SER A 198 13.19 5.81 19.37
N GLU A 199 13.18 4.76 18.55
CA GLU A 199 14.14 4.57 17.47
C GLU A 199 13.47 4.03 16.19
N ILE A 200 14.14 4.26 15.05
CA ILE A 200 13.87 3.60 13.78
C ILE A 200 15.14 2.92 13.30
N VAL A 201 15.01 1.66 12.90
CA VAL A 201 16.02 0.93 12.15
C VAL A 201 15.62 0.93 10.69
N TYR A 202 16.56 1.20 9.78
CA TYR A 202 16.29 1.23 8.34
C TYR A 202 17.47 0.71 7.51
N MET A 203 17.15 0.13 6.37
CA MET A 203 18.12 -0.28 5.36
C MET A 203 18.38 0.88 4.40
N ARG A 204 19.65 1.04 4.02
CA ARG A 204 20.11 1.93 2.97
C ARG A 204 20.74 1.11 1.85
N PHE A 205 20.28 1.34 0.65
CA PHE A 205 20.72 0.67 -0.57
C PHE A 205 21.57 1.67 -1.39
N ASP A 206 22.78 1.25 -1.74
CA ASP A 206 23.63 1.96 -2.69
C ASP A 206 23.62 1.20 -4.02
N GLU A 207 22.88 1.72 -4.98
CA GLU A 207 22.74 1.16 -6.33
C GLU A 207 23.79 1.69 -7.30
N SER A 208 24.84 2.39 -6.84
CA SER A 208 25.80 3.08 -7.73
C SER A 208 26.49 2.15 -8.71
N LYS A 209 26.70 0.89 -8.32
CA LYS A 209 27.31 -0.17 -9.15
C LYS A 209 26.30 -1.00 -9.93
N VAL A 210 25.00 -0.88 -9.63
CA VAL A 210 23.95 -1.65 -10.31
C VAL A 210 23.74 -1.08 -11.71
N PRO A 211 23.82 -1.90 -12.78
CA PRO A 211 23.60 -1.46 -14.14
C PRO A 211 22.21 -0.87 -14.38
N ILE A 212 22.11 0.02 -15.34
CA ILE A 212 20.81 0.56 -15.79
C ILE A 212 20.29 -0.34 -16.92
N PHE A 213 19.11 -0.89 -16.71
CA PHE A 213 18.35 -1.57 -17.75
C PHE A 213 17.39 -0.58 -18.42
N SER A 214 17.29 -0.66 -19.73
CA SER A 214 16.37 0.15 -20.54
C SER A 214 15.46 -0.75 -21.34
N MET A 215 14.15 -0.49 -21.26
CA MET A 215 13.15 -1.13 -22.11
C MET A 215 12.31 -0.06 -22.82
N ASP A 216 11.85 -0.38 -24.00
CA ASP A 216 10.96 0.49 -24.75
C ASP A 216 9.52 0.28 -24.33
N ILE A 217 8.85 1.37 -23.93
CA ILE A 217 7.42 1.36 -23.60
C ILE A 217 6.63 1.92 -24.78
N TYR A 218 5.70 1.12 -25.25
CA TYR A 218 4.76 1.46 -26.32
C TYR A 218 3.45 1.93 -25.68
N GLY A 219 3.27 3.25 -25.62
CA GLY A 219 2.05 3.86 -25.11
C GLY A 219 1.01 4.11 -26.21
N LYS A 220 0.33 5.26 -26.15
CA LYS A 220 -0.62 5.72 -27.16
C LYS A 220 0.05 6.55 -28.27
N ASP A 221 1.31 6.93 -28.08
CA ASP A 221 2.08 7.72 -29.02
C ASP A 221 2.61 6.86 -30.17
N VAL A 222 2.99 7.53 -31.27
CA VAL A 222 3.54 6.85 -32.45
C VAL A 222 4.92 6.25 -32.17
N TYR A 223 5.68 6.90 -31.30
CA TYR A 223 7.02 6.46 -30.92
C TYR A 223 7.04 5.95 -29.49
N GLN A 224 7.84 4.93 -29.25
CA GLN A 224 8.15 4.41 -27.92
C GLN A 224 9.00 5.44 -27.13
N PHE A 225 8.98 5.30 -25.81
CA PHE A 225 9.92 5.99 -24.94
C PHE A 225 10.71 4.99 -24.08
N PRO A 226 12.00 5.26 -23.79
CA PRO A 226 12.81 4.38 -22.96
C PRO A 226 12.40 4.50 -21.49
N TYR A 227 12.03 3.39 -20.87
CA TYR A 227 11.86 3.26 -19.43
C TYR A 227 13.13 2.67 -18.84
N GLN A 228 13.78 3.40 -17.96
CA GLN A 228 15.07 3.06 -17.38
C GLN A 228 14.99 2.88 -15.88
N PHE A 229 15.57 1.80 -15.38
CA PHE A 229 15.68 1.53 -13.94
C PHE A 229 16.92 0.66 -13.69
N ARG A 230 17.36 0.59 -12.42
CA ARG A 230 18.49 -0.25 -12.05
C ARG A 230 18.05 -1.68 -11.92
N TYR A 231 18.74 -2.54 -12.67
CA TYR A 231 18.42 -3.95 -12.74
C TYR A 231 19.69 -4.75 -13.06
N PRO A 232 20.19 -5.59 -12.14
CA PRO A 232 21.35 -6.43 -12.39
C PRO A 232 20.93 -7.68 -13.14
N LYS A 233 21.61 -8.01 -14.21
CA LYS A 233 21.54 -9.33 -14.83
C LYS A 233 22.38 -10.34 -14.05
N ALA A 234 22.18 -11.62 -14.31
CA ALA A 234 22.98 -12.69 -13.70
C ALA A 234 24.48 -12.44 -13.87
N GLY A 235 25.20 -12.39 -12.74
CA GLY A 235 26.64 -12.14 -12.69
C GLY A 235 27.05 -10.66 -12.59
N GLU A 236 26.09 -9.73 -12.59
CA GLU A 236 26.36 -8.30 -12.37
C GLU A 236 26.24 -7.92 -10.89
N GLU A 237 26.71 -6.72 -10.55
CA GLU A 237 26.71 -6.21 -9.18
C GLU A 237 25.30 -5.89 -8.68
N ASN A 238 24.99 -6.33 -7.46
CA ASN A 238 23.81 -5.91 -6.70
C ASN A 238 24.09 -4.63 -5.90
N SER A 239 23.03 -4.08 -5.31
CA SER A 239 23.14 -2.97 -4.37
C SER A 239 23.99 -3.34 -3.16
N GLU A 240 24.79 -2.41 -2.68
CA GLU A 240 25.41 -2.51 -1.36
C GLU A 240 24.41 -2.07 -0.30
N VAL A 241 24.05 -2.99 0.60
CA VAL A 241 23.03 -2.74 1.62
C VAL A 241 23.66 -2.56 2.98
N THR A 242 23.28 -1.48 3.67
CA THR A 242 23.73 -1.20 5.04
C THR A 242 22.53 -0.96 5.95
N LEU A 243 22.65 -1.36 7.23
CA LEU A 243 21.65 -1.17 8.25
C LEU A 243 22.02 0.02 9.14
N HIS A 244 21.04 0.87 9.42
CA HIS A 244 21.19 2.08 10.21
C HIS A 244 20.13 2.17 11.29
N ARG A 245 20.46 2.88 12.36
CA ARG A 245 19.56 3.23 13.44
C ARG A 245 19.49 4.74 13.58
N PHE A 246 18.30 5.26 13.81
CA PHE A 246 18.05 6.67 14.13
C PHE A 246 17.32 6.77 15.48
N THR A 247 17.94 7.45 16.44
CA THR A 247 17.35 7.74 17.76
C THR A 247 16.64 9.08 17.70
N ILE A 248 15.35 9.11 18.01
CA ILE A 248 14.47 10.26 17.78
C ILE A 248 14.83 11.45 18.66
N GLU A 249 15.03 11.24 19.96
CA GLU A 249 15.33 12.30 20.92
C GLU A 249 16.64 13.02 20.59
N SER A 250 17.72 12.25 20.43
CA SER A 250 19.06 12.80 20.17
C SER A 250 19.30 13.16 18.69
N ARG A 251 18.43 12.71 17.78
CA ARG A 251 18.58 12.80 16.30
C ARG A 251 19.87 12.17 15.79
N LYS A 252 20.42 11.23 16.56
CA LYS A 252 21.67 10.55 16.22
C LYS A 252 21.40 9.42 15.23
N LYS A 253 22.30 9.29 14.23
CA LYS A 253 22.32 8.17 13.27
C LYS A 253 23.56 7.33 13.53
N ASP A 254 23.39 6.03 13.63
CA ASP A 254 24.47 5.08 13.78
C ASP A 254 24.33 3.98 12.69
N LYS A 255 25.42 3.60 12.07
CA LYS A 255 25.48 2.39 11.24
C LYS A 255 25.57 1.19 12.17
N ILE A 256 24.72 0.19 11.93
CA ILE A 256 24.78 -1.09 12.64
C ILE A 256 25.76 -1.99 11.87
N ASN A 257 26.82 -2.40 12.55
CA ASN A 257 27.76 -3.38 11.99
C ASN A 257 27.40 -4.76 12.50
N PHE A 258 27.33 -5.70 11.57
CA PHE A 258 27.22 -7.12 11.92
C PHE A 258 28.64 -7.68 11.92
N GLU A 259 29.06 -8.24 13.05
CA GLU A 259 30.25 -9.08 13.09
C GLU A 259 29.80 -10.46 12.56
N GLY A 260 30.23 -10.81 11.37
CA GLY A 260 29.99 -12.09 10.72
C GLY A 260 31.29 -12.71 10.29
#